data_066e749396261c9ffdb91e24ce06f4fc
#
_entry.id   066e749396261c9ffdb91e24ce06f4fc
#
_cell.length_a   1.000
_cell.length_b   1.000
_cell.length_c   1.000
_cell.angle_alpha   90.00
_cell.angle_beta   90.00
_cell.angle_gamma   90.00
#
_symmetry.space_group_name_H-M   'P 1'
#
loop_
_entity.id
_entity.type
_entity.pdbx_description
1 polymer ?
#
loop_
_entity_poly.entity_id
_entity_poly.type
_entity_poly.pdbx_seq_one_letter_code
_entity_poly.pdbx_strand_id
1 'polypeptide(L)'
;MRARIPLSLFAFLLVGPLASLTLCAPQAPTSMQAGVKRDPLEPQWSEDDRTQLLAKAKHGDAESQMWLASAYEQGWFGKANIPDALKWYKKSAAKGNPDAQNSLGQMYEDGVGVKQSYVLAAKWYRKAAEHVPDFGGAGQGRNNLGLLYLEGRGVPRDYVQAYMWFRLSLGNTSKWPPRASNLSSAAQQMTMAEIDEAEHKVEEWKIRHHDQQD
;
A
#
# COMPACT_ATOMS: atom_id res chain seq x y z
N MET A 1 -20.50 -59.05 19.52
CA MET A 1 -19.03 -59.14 19.47
C MET A 1 -18.45 -57.75 19.25
N ARG A 2 -17.79 -57.19 20.25
CA ARG A 2 -17.19 -55.87 20.24
C ARG A 2 -15.74 -56.03 19.77
N ALA A 3 -15.33 -55.36 18.70
CA ALA A 3 -13.92 -55.22 18.33
C ALA A 3 -13.47 -53.79 18.63
N ARG A 4 -12.54 -53.68 19.59
CA ARG A 4 -11.80 -52.47 19.96
C ARG A 4 -10.63 -52.31 19.00
N ILE A 5 -10.46 -51.12 18.45
CA ILE A 5 -9.25 -50.74 17.73
C ILE A 5 -8.47 -49.77 18.66
N PRO A 6 -7.16 -50.00 18.87
CA PRO A 6 -6.37 -49.20 19.81
C PRO A 6 -5.93 -47.85 19.21
N LEU A 7 -5.97 -46.81 20.05
CA LEU A 7 -5.26 -45.58 19.82
C LEU A 7 -3.74 -45.85 19.90
N SER A 8 -3.02 -45.49 18.86
CA SER A 8 -1.58 -45.27 19.00
C SER A 8 -1.23 -43.91 18.41
N LEU A 9 -0.75 -43.06 19.31
CA LEU A 9 0.02 -41.86 19.15
C LEU A 9 0.77 -41.75 17.81
N PHE A 10 0.56 -40.64 17.12
CA PHE A 10 1.65 -39.92 16.45
C PHE A 10 1.39 -38.40 16.59
N ALA A 11 2.00 -37.87 17.63
CA ALA A 11 2.20 -36.41 17.74
C ALA A 11 3.29 -36.02 16.75
N PHE A 12 2.93 -35.45 15.60
CA PHE A 12 3.84 -34.70 14.76
C PHE A 12 3.54 -33.22 14.99
N LEU A 13 4.35 -32.63 15.87
CA LEU A 13 4.57 -31.19 15.95
C LEU A 13 5.19 -30.74 14.63
N LEU A 14 4.40 -30.33 13.67
CA LEU A 14 4.82 -29.46 12.59
C LEU A 14 4.67 -28.02 13.05
N VAL A 15 5.70 -27.53 13.72
CA VAL A 15 5.98 -26.09 13.78
C VAL A 15 6.36 -25.68 12.36
N GLY A 16 5.36 -25.31 11.57
CA GLY A 16 5.58 -24.61 10.32
C GLY A 16 6.15 -23.23 10.65
N PRO A 17 7.15 -22.76 9.88
CA PRO A 17 7.64 -21.41 10.09
C PRO A 17 6.49 -20.44 9.82
N LEU A 18 6.25 -19.53 10.76
CA LEU A 18 5.48 -18.32 10.55
C LEU A 18 6.02 -17.67 9.27
N ALA A 19 5.27 -17.78 8.19
CA ALA A 19 5.52 -17.00 7.00
C ALA A 19 5.36 -15.54 7.42
N SER A 20 6.49 -14.90 7.69
CA SER A 20 6.58 -13.47 7.80
C SER A 20 5.92 -12.92 6.54
N LEU A 21 4.81 -12.22 6.71
CA LEU A 21 4.26 -11.33 5.70
C LEU A 21 5.35 -10.29 5.44
N THR A 22 6.24 -10.61 4.51
CA THR A 22 7.13 -9.62 3.92
C THR A 22 6.20 -8.68 3.16
N LEU A 23 5.85 -7.54 3.78
CA LEU A 23 5.36 -6.39 3.04
C LEU A 23 6.31 -6.25 1.85
N CYS A 24 5.77 -6.29 0.63
CA CYS A 24 6.52 -6.01 -0.58
C CYS A 24 6.90 -4.53 -0.53
N ALA A 25 8.02 -4.23 0.14
CA ALA A 25 8.62 -2.91 0.05
C ALA A 25 8.95 -2.67 -1.43
N PRO A 26 8.59 -1.52 -2.01
CA PRO A 26 8.97 -1.18 -3.36
C PRO A 26 10.50 -1.29 -3.48
N GLN A 27 10.97 -1.96 -4.52
CA GLN A 27 12.41 -2.14 -4.73
C GLN A 27 13.03 -0.80 -5.16
N ALA A 28 14.17 -0.47 -4.57
CA ALA A 28 14.94 0.71 -4.95
C ALA A 28 15.28 0.69 -6.46
N PRO A 29 15.38 1.86 -7.11
CA PRO A 29 15.71 1.95 -8.54
C PRO A 29 16.97 1.16 -8.90
N THR A 30 16.90 0.42 -9.98
CA THR A 30 17.96 -0.51 -10.45
C THR A 30 19.33 0.15 -10.65
N SER A 31 19.36 1.47 -10.85
CA SER A 31 20.61 2.26 -10.96
C SER A 31 21.42 2.36 -9.67
N MET A 32 20.80 2.06 -8.51
CA MET A 32 21.46 2.04 -7.21
C MET A 32 21.92 0.63 -6.79
N GLN A 33 21.64 -0.41 -7.58
CA GLN A 33 21.94 -1.82 -7.22
C GLN A 33 23.25 -2.36 -7.79
N ALA A 34 23.98 -1.61 -8.62
CA ALA A 34 25.17 -2.10 -9.30
C ALA A 34 26.43 -1.96 -8.43
N GLY A 35 26.91 -3.08 -7.86
CA GLY A 35 28.35 -3.24 -7.67
C GLY A 35 28.91 -3.53 -6.28
N VAL A 36 28.14 -3.97 -5.25
CA VAL A 36 28.74 -4.42 -3.98
C VAL A 36 28.19 -5.78 -3.55
N LYS A 37 29.05 -6.79 -3.33
CA LYS A 37 28.70 -8.00 -2.59
C LYS A 37 28.39 -7.61 -1.17
N ARG A 38 27.12 -7.63 -0.79
CA ARG A 38 26.62 -7.18 0.50
C ARG A 38 26.30 -8.39 1.39
N ASP A 39 26.63 -8.27 2.68
CA ASP A 39 26.17 -9.20 3.70
C ASP A 39 24.62 -9.13 3.79
N PRO A 40 23.91 -10.27 3.77
CA PRO A 40 22.44 -10.28 3.87
C PRO A 40 21.89 -9.62 5.16
N LEU A 41 22.74 -9.35 6.14
CA LEU A 41 22.39 -8.75 7.43
C LEU A 41 22.76 -7.27 7.54
N GLU A 42 23.47 -6.69 6.56
CA GLU A 42 23.76 -5.26 6.53
C GLU A 42 22.64 -4.44 5.87
N PRO A 43 22.46 -3.16 6.31
CA PRO A 43 21.51 -2.26 5.65
C PRO A 43 21.81 -2.19 4.15
N GLN A 44 20.79 -2.33 3.30
CA GLN A 44 20.92 -2.39 1.83
C GLN A 44 21.47 -1.10 1.20
N TRP A 45 21.80 -0.08 1.99
CA TRP A 45 22.19 1.25 1.55
C TRP A 45 23.61 1.58 1.99
N SER A 46 24.51 1.88 1.02
CA SER A 46 25.84 2.42 1.32
C SER A 46 25.75 3.89 1.77
N GLU A 47 26.80 4.41 2.40
CA GLU A 47 26.87 5.85 2.71
C GLU A 47 26.81 6.73 1.46
N ASP A 48 27.32 6.24 0.32
CA ASP A 48 27.21 6.94 -0.96
C ASP A 48 25.76 6.97 -1.45
N ASP A 49 25.03 5.85 -1.38
CA ASP A 49 23.60 5.79 -1.74
C ASP A 49 22.79 6.77 -0.89
N ARG A 50 23.04 6.79 0.42
CA ARG A 50 22.43 7.73 1.36
C ARG A 50 22.70 9.17 1.00
N THR A 51 23.97 9.49 0.69
CA THR A 51 24.39 10.85 0.34
C THR A 51 23.74 11.31 -0.95
N GLN A 52 23.72 10.46 -1.98
CA GLN A 52 23.06 10.74 -3.25
C GLN A 52 21.55 10.92 -3.09
N LEU A 53 20.89 10.02 -2.33
CA LEU A 53 19.45 10.11 -2.06
C LEU A 53 19.11 11.42 -1.35
N LEU A 54 19.89 11.77 -0.33
CA LEU A 54 19.72 13.01 0.42
C LEU A 54 19.92 14.25 -0.45
N ALA A 55 20.92 14.24 -1.33
CA ALA A 55 21.16 15.32 -2.26
C ALA A 55 19.98 15.53 -3.22
N LYS A 56 19.51 14.47 -3.90
CA LYS A 56 18.35 14.53 -4.80
C LYS A 56 17.07 14.98 -4.06
N ALA A 57 16.82 14.44 -2.88
CA ALA A 57 15.66 14.83 -2.08
C ALA A 57 15.70 16.32 -1.67
N LYS A 58 16.89 16.84 -1.31
CA LYS A 58 17.10 18.27 -1.01
C LYS A 58 16.89 19.15 -2.25
N HIS A 59 17.29 18.70 -3.43
CA HIS A 59 17.02 19.38 -4.70
C HIS A 59 15.56 19.27 -5.14
N GLY A 60 14.75 18.54 -4.40
CA GLY A 60 13.30 18.55 -4.58
C GLY A 60 12.77 17.42 -5.44
N ASP A 61 13.54 16.40 -5.76
CA ASP A 61 13.06 15.22 -6.44
C ASP A 61 12.04 14.47 -5.57
N ALA A 62 10.79 14.34 -6.07
CA ALA A 62 9.68 13.80 -5.30
C ALA A 62 9.86 12.31 -4.98
N GLU A 63 10.41 11.55 -5.92
CA GLU A 63 10.66 10.12 -5.73
C GLU A 63 11.77 9.92 -4.67
N SER A 64 12.88 10.65 -4.77
CA SER A 64 13.93 10.61 -3.76
C SER A 64 13.44 11.08 -2.38
N GLN A 65 12.53 12.03 -2.31
CA GLN A 65 11.90 12.44 -1.06
C GLN A 65 11.06 11.32 -0.44
N MET A 66 10.31 10.56 -1.26
CA MET A 66 9.56 9.39 -0.83
C MET A 66 10.49 8.29 -0.32
N TRP A 67 11.54 7.96 -1.09
CA TRP A 67 12.51 6.94 -0.67
C TRP A 67 13.26 7.33 0.62
N LEU A 68 13.63 8.61 0.77
CA LEU A 68 14.26 9.10 1.98
C LEU A 68 13.32 9.03 3.19
N ALA A 69 12.03 9.31 2.99
CA ALA A 69 11.01 9.14 4.04
C ALA A 69 10.89 7.69 4.48
N SER A 70 10.80 6.76 3.52
CA SER A 70 10.76 5.32 3.80
C SER A 70 12.02 4.84 4.52
N ALA A 71 13.20 5.33 4.12
CA ALA A 71 14.45 4.99 4.78
C ALA A 71 14.50 5.44 6.26
N TYR A 72 13.97 6.63 6.56
CA TYR A 72 13.80 7.08 7.94
C TYR A 72 12.76 6.27 8.71
N GLU A 73 11.64 5.93 8.09
CA GLU A 73 10.59 5.14 8.72
C GLU A 73 11.07 3.74 9.10
N GLN A 74 11.75 3.07 8.16
CA GLN A 74 12.25 1.70 8.33
C GLN A 74 13.59 1.63 9.10
N GLY A 75 14.24 2.77 9.34
CA GLY A 75 15.52 2.80 10.02
C GLY A 75 16.70 2.29 9.18
N TRP A 76 16.64 2.36 7.84
CA TRP A 76 17.72 1.89 6.95
C TRP A 76 19.04 2.66 7.16
N PHE A 77 18.98 3.85 7.74
CA PHE A 77 20.16 4.67 8.10
C PHE A 77 20.49 4.62 9.61
N GLY A 78 20.06 3.56 10.30
CA GLY A 78 20.23 3.40 11.74
C GLY A 78 18.89 3.20 12.45
N LYS A 79 18.56 4.06 13.42
CA LYS A 79 17.26 3.97 14.09
C LYS A 79 16.17 4.63 13.27
N ALA A 80 14.96 4.04 13.28
CA ALA A 80 13.78 4.66 12.70
C ALA A 80 13.54 6.06 13.29
N ASN A 81 13.22 7.00 12.41
CA ASN A 81 12.98 8.41 12.74
C ASN A 81 11.65 8.87 12.10
N ILE A 82 10.56 8.60 12.79
CA ILE A 82 9.22 8.92 12.31
C ILE A 82 8.99 10.41 12.06
N PRO A 83 9.47 11.37 12.90
CA PRO A 83 9.36 12.80 12.60
C PRO A 83 10.01 13.21 11.27
N ASP A 84 11.19 12.71 10.96
CA ASP A 84 11.85 13.00 9.69
C ASP A 84 11.17 12.27 8.52
N ALA A 85 10.73 11.02 8.69
CA ALA A 85 9.94 10.31 7.70
C ALA A 85 8.67 11.11 7.32
N LEU A 86 7.90 11.53 8.31
CA LEU A 86 6.70 12.33 8.11
C LEU A 86 6.96 13.65 7.35
N LYS A 87 8.08 14.32 7.68
CA LYS A 87 8.49 15.55 7.01
C LYS A 87 8.76 15.32 5.52
N TRP A 88 9.47 14.26 5.18
CA TRP A 88 9.82 13.95 3.80
C TRP A 88 8.63 13.38 3.02
N TYR A 89 7.79 12.53 3.62
CA TYR A 89 6.52 12.12 3.01
C TYR A 89 5.63 13.31 2.68
N LYS A 90 5.49 14.29 3.57
CA LYS A 90 4.71 15.51 3.29
C LYS A 90 5.26 16.30 2.10
N LYS A 91 6.59 16.41 1.97
CA LYS A 91 7.22 17.10 0.83
C LYS A 91 6.96 16.37 -0.49
N SER A 92 7.15 15.07 -0.51
CA SER A 92 6.92 14.22 -1.68
C SER A 92 5.44 14.21 -2.08
N ALA A 93 4.55 14.00 -1.13
CA ALA A 93 3.10 13.99 -1.35
C ALA A 93 2.55 15.33 -1.87
N ALA A 94 3.13 16.46 -1.42
CA ALA A 94 2.78 17.79 -1.91
C ALA A 94 3.16 17.99 -3.39
N LYS A 95 4.12 17.21 -3.89
CA LYS A 95 4.51 17.17 -5.31
C LYS A 95 3.75 16.13 -6.14
N GLY A 96 2.77 15.48 -5.51
CA GLY A 96 1.90 14.53 -6.19
C GLY A 96 2.40 13.08 -6.18
N ASN A 97 3.50 12.73 -5.51
CA ASN A 97 3.95 11.35 -5.48
C ASN A 97 2.91 10.43 -4.80
N PRO A 98 2.35 9.42 -5.52
CA PRO A 98 1.26 8.60 -5.01
C PRO A 98 1.68 7.64 -3.88
N ASP A 99 2.92 7.17 -3.88
CA ASP A 99 3.45 6.32 -2.80
C ASP A 99 3.53 7.10 -1.50
N ALA A 100 4.04 8.33 -1.56
CA ALA A 100 4.09 9.22 -0.39
C ALA A 100 2.68 9.64 0.10
N GLN A 101 1.74 9.85 -0.82
CA GLN A 101 0.34 10.13 -0.47
C GLN A 101 -0.30 8.93 0.22
N ASN A 102 -0.09 7.71 -0.29
CA ASN A 102 -0.56 6.49 0.35
C ASN A 102 0.07 6.29 1.73
N SER A 103 1.38 6.48 1.87
CA SER A 103 2.09 6.38 3.15
C SER A 103 1.57 7.38 4.18
N LEU A 104 1.30 8.63 3.78
CA LEU A 104 0.64 9.60 4.67
C LEU A 104 -0.76 9.14 5.08
N GLY A 105 -1.51 8.54 4.16
CA GLY A 105 -2.80 7.93 4.46
C GLY A 105 -2.67 6.91 5.59
N GLN A 106 -1.73 5.99 5.48
CA GLN A 106 -1.45 4.96 6.49
C GLN A 106 -1.01 5.58 7.82
N MET A 107 -0.10 6.57 7.81
CA MET A 107 0.32 7.25 9.04
C MET A 107 -0.86 7.90 9.77
N TYR A 108 -1.81 8.50 9.05
CA TYR A 108 -3.03 9.04 9.66
C TYR A 108 -4.01 7.95 10.08
N GLU A 109 -4.11 6.84 9.36
CA GLU A 109 -4.95 5.69 9.72
C GLU A 109 -4.48 5.05 11.02
N ASP A 110 -3.16 4.84 11.16
CA ASP A 110 -2.56 4.15 12.31
C ASP A 110 -2.18 5.10 13.46
N GLY A 111 -2.14 6.41 13.22
CA GLY A 111 -1.69 7.39 14.20
C GLY A 111 -0.17 7.39 14.38
N VAL A 112 0.60 6.99 13.38
CA VAL A 112 2.07 6.93 13.45
C VAL A 112 2.67 8.31 13.20
N GLY A 113 3.26 8.90 14.24
CA GLY A 113 3.86 10.24 14.18
C GLY A 113 2.87 11.39 14.05
N VAL A 114 1.58 11.09 13.98
CA VAL A 114 0.46 12.03 13.90
C VAL A 114 -0.71 11.55 14.76
N LYS A 115 -1.63 12.45 15.11
CA LYS A 115 -2.90 12.02 15.72
C LYS A 115 -3.70 11.20 14.70
N GLN A 116 -4.18 10.01 15.09
CA GLN A 116 -5.02 9.17 14.26
C GLN A 116 -6.23 9.93 13.73
N SER A 117 -6.49 9.77 12.43
CA SER A 117 -7.63 10.41 11.76
C SER A 117 -7.99 9.70 10.46
N TYR A 118 -9.03 8.87 10.48
CA TYR A 118 -9.55 8.22 9.27
C TYR A 118 -10.04 9.21 8.21
N VAL A 119 -10.51 10.39 8.62
CA VAL A 119 -10.92 11.45 7.69
C VAL A 119 -9.71 11.97 6.89
N LEU A 120 -8.56 12.19 7.56
CA LEU A 120 -7.34 12.60 6.89
C LEU A 120 -6.73 11.45 6.09
N ALA A 121 -6.80 10.21 6.59
CA ALA A 121 -6.40 9.02 5.85
C ALA A 121 -7.16 8.92 4.53
N ALA A 122 -8.50 9.00 4.56
CA ALA A 122 -9.34 8.97 3.36
C ALA A 122 -8.98 10.07 2.36
N LYS A 123 -8.66 11.27 2.86
CA LYS A 123 -8.23 12.39 2.01
C LYS A 123 -6.92 12.10 1.27
N TRP A 124 -5.94 11.52 1.96
CA TRP A 124 -4.65 11.19 1.37
C TRP A 124 -4.74 9.98 0.43
N TYR A 125 -5.47 8.92 0.82
CA TYR A 125 -5.74 7.78 -0.04
C TYR A 125 -6.47 8.18 -1.33
N ARG A 126 -7.44 9.12 -1.24
CA ARG A 126 -8.12 9.63 -2.44
C ARG A 126 -7.16 10.34 -3.37
N LYS A 127 -6.25 11.17 -2.85
CA LYS A 127 -5.22 11.80 -3.67
C LYS A 127 -4.34 10.76 -4.38
N ALA A 128 -3.87 9.74 -3.67
CA ALA A 128 -3.11 8.66 -4.27
C ALA A 128 -3.93 7.90 -5.33
N ALA A 129 -5.21 7.62 -5.03
CA ALA A 129 -6.11 6.85 -5.90
C ALA A 129 -6.40 7.49 -7.25
N GLU A 130 -6.33 8.82 -7.35
CA GLU A 130 -6.58 9.59 -8.58
C GLU A 130 -5.41 9.55 -9.57
N HIS A 131 -4.26 9.00 -9.19
CA HIS A 131 -3.12 8.90 -10.09
C HIS A 131 -3.27 7.76 -11.10
N VAL A 132 -2.82 8.03 -12.33
CA VAL A 132 -2.55 7.04 -13.37
C VAL A 132 -1.11 7.21 -13.84
N PRO A 133 -0.42 6.13 -14.22
CA PRO A 133 -0.86 4.72 -14.27
C PRO A 133 -0.97 4.05 -12.90
N ASP A 134 -1.57 2.85 -12.88
CA ASP A 134 -1.95 2.05 -11.71
C ASP A 134 -0.78 1.38 -10.97
N PHE A 135 0.32 2.06 -10.72
CA PHE A 135 1.50 1.49 -10.06
C PHE A 135 1.62 1.95 -8.61
N GLY A 136 2.23 1.09 -7.77
CA GLY A 136 2.64 1.44 -6.42
C GLY A 136 1.53 2.02 -5.56
N GLY A 137 1.74 3.23 -5.08
CA GLY A 137 0.86 3.93 -4.15
C GLY A 137 -0.54 4.24 -4.68
N ALA A 138 -0.72 4.42 -6.00
CA ALA A 138 -2.04 4.65 -6.59
C ALA A 138 -2.96 3.43 -6.40
N GLY A 139 -2.50 2.25 -6.78
CA GLY A 139 -3.25 1.01 -6.59
C GLY A 139 -3.47 0.67 -5.12
N GLN A 140 -2.49 0.93 -4.25
CA GLN A 140 -2.63 0.77 -2.81
C GLN A 140 -3.62 1.78 -2.23
N GLY A 141 -3.54 3.05 -2.64
CA GLY A 141 -4.45 4.11 -2.22
C GLY A 141 -5.90 3.80 -2.57
N ARG A 142 -6.17 3.24 -3.77
CA ARG A 142 -7.50 2.77 -4.17
C ARG A 142 -8.00 1.65 -3.26
N ASN A 143 -7.17 0.63 -3.01
CA ASN A 143 -7.54 -0.46 -2.11
C ASN A 143 -7.85 0.06 -0.69
N ASN A 144 -6.99 0.90 -0.14
CA ASN A 144 -7.16 1.43 1.21
C ASN A 144 -8.39 2.35 1.31
N LEU A 145 -8.63 3.18 0.29
CA LEU A 145 -9.85 3.99 0.21
C LEU A 145 -11.11 3.12 0.14
N GLY A 146 -11.07 2.03 -0.64
CA GLY A 146 -12.14 1.04 -0.70
C GLY A 146 -12.43 0.42 0.66
N LEU A 147 -11.41 0.09 1.46
CA LEU A 147 -11.58 -0.43 2.82
C LEU A 147 -12.26 0.60 3.74
N LEU A 148 -11.87 1.86 3.65
CA LEU A 148 -12.52 2.90 4.45
C LEU A 148 -14.01 3.06 4.11
N TYR A 149 -14.39 2.97 2.82
CA TYR A 149 -15.80 2.97 2.41
C TYR A 149 -16.54 1.69 2.84
N LEU A 150 -15.91 0.52 2.74
CA LEU A 150 -16.48 -0.77 3.16
C LEU A 150 -16.83 -0.76 4.65
N GLU A 151 -15.96 -0.19 5.48
CA GLU A 151 -16.09 -0.18 6.93
C GLU A 151 -16.78 1.08 7.48
N GLY A 152 -16.90 2.14 6.67
CA GLY A 152 -17.45 3.42 7.11
C GLY A 152 -16.51 4.18 8.04
N ARG A 153 -15.18 4.01 7.88
CA ARG A 153 -14.16 4.70 8.70
C ARG A 153 -13.72 6.00 8.03
N GLY A 154 -14.00 7.13 8.67
CA GLY A 154 -13.66 8.49 8.17
C GLY A 154 -14.44 8.96 6.96
N VAL A 155 -15.25 8.10 6.36
CA VAL A 155 -16.20 8.34 5.29
C VAL A 155 -17.51 7.59 5.62
N PRO A 156 -18.68 8.02 5.13
CA PRO A 156 -19.90 7.20 5.22
C PRO A 156 -19.68 5.84 4.55
N ARG A 157 -20.24 4.78 5.16
CA ARG A 157 -20.20 3.44 4.56
C ARG A 157 -20.92 3.45 3.21
N ASP A 158 -20.25 2.93 2.18
CA ASP A 158 -20.77 2.90 0.82
C ASP A 158 -20.14 1.71 0.06
N TYR A 159 -20.93 0.68 -0.17
CA TYR A 159 -20.46 -0.55 -0.83
C TYR A 159 -20.22 -0.35 -2.32
N VAL A 160 -20.97 0.55 -2.98
CA VAL A 160 -20.78 0.89 -4.39
C VAL A 160 -19.43 1.59 -4.58
N GLN A 161 -19.11 2.56 -3.72
CA GLN A 161 -17.79 3.21 -3.73
C GLN A 161 -16.67 2.23 -3.36
N ALA A 162 -16.87 1.37 -2.36
CA ALA A 162 -15.88 0.37 -1.97
C ALA A 162 -15.56 -0.57 -3.14
N TYR A 163 -16.58 -1.11 -3.80
CA TYR A 163 -16.45 -1.97 -4.97
C TYR A 163 -15.71 -1.26 -6.11
N MET A 164 -16.13 -0.04 -6.46
CA MET A 164 -15.50 0.75 -7.51
C MET A 164 -13.98 0.92 -7.26
N TRP A 165 -13.59 1.32 -6.04
CA TRP A 165 -12.18 1.51 -5.71
C TRP A 165 -11.39 0.21 -5.69
N PHE A 166 -11.97 -0.90 -5.19
CA PHE A 166 -11.33 -2.22 -5.27
C PHE A 166 -11.17 -2.67 -6.72
N ARG A 167 -12.18 -2.48 -7.55
CA ARG A 167 -12.15 -2.84 -8.97
C ARG A 167 -11.06 -2.08 -9.71
N LEU A 168 -10.94 -0.77 -9.48
CA LEU A 168 -9.86 0.08 -10.01
C LEU A 168 -8.48 -0.31 -9.45
N SER A 169 -8.39 -0.80 -8.20
CA SER A 169 -7.12 -1.21 -7.59
C SER A 169 -6.52 -2.48 -8.20
N LEU A 170 -7.34 -3.30 -8.85
CA LEU A 170 -6.90 -4.52 -9.54
C LEU A 170 -6.23 -4.21 -10.88
N GLY A 171 -6.51 -3.03 -11.47
CA GLY A 171 -6.01 -2.67 -12.80
C GLY A 171 -6.36 -3.75 -13.83
N ASN A 172 -5.44 -3.97 -14.78
CA ASN A 172 -5.56 -5.05 -15.77
C ASN A 172 -4.96 -6.38 -15.27
N THR A 173 -4.51 -6.45 -14.01
CA THR A 173 -3.86 -7.65 -13.48
C THR A 173 -4.54 -8.14 -12.21
N SER A 174 -5.16 -9.32 -12.27
CA SER A 174 -5.74 -10.02 -11.10
C SER A 174 -4.68 -10.66 -10.17
N LYS A 175 -3.43 -10.21 -10.21
CA LYS A 175 -2.27 -10.89 -9.55
C LYS A 175 -2.17 -10.69 -8.04
N TRP A 176 -3.06 -9.91 -7.40
CA TRP A 176 -3.01 -9.67 -5.96
C TRP A 176 -4.23 -10.29 -5.25
N PRO A 177 -4.11 -11.52 -4.74
CA PRO A 177 -5.22 -12.22 -4.07
C PRO A 177 -5.95 -11.42 -2.97
N PRO A 178 -5.25 -10.64 -2.10
CA PRO A 178 -5.94 -9.85 -1.06
C PRO A 178 -6.90 -8.80 -1.63
N ARG A 179 -6.56 -8.16 -2.75
CA ARG A 179 -7.44 -7.14 -3.39
C ARG A 179 -8.68 -7.77 -4.02
N ALA A 180 -8.53 -8.95 -4.61
CA ALA A 180 -9.67 -9.71 -5.15
C ALA A 180 -10.63 -10.15 -4.03
N SER A 181 -10.12 -10.51 -2.85
CA SER A 181 -10.93 -10.82 -1.68
C SER A 181 -11.73 -9.61 -1.21
N ASN A 182 -11.14 -8.41 -1.16
CA ASN A 182 -11.83 -7.18 -0.78
C ASN A 182 -12.96 -6.84 -1.75
N LEU A 183 -12.74 -6.98 -3.05
CA LEU A 183 -13.77 -6.81 -4.08
C LEU A 183 -14.95 -7.76 -3.84
N SER A 184 -14.66 -9.05 -3.59
CA SER A 184 -15.69 -10.05 -3.30
C SER A 184 -16.47 -9.72 -2.02
N SER A 185 -15.79 -9.22 -0.99
CA SER A 185 -16.42 -8.84 0.28
C SER A 185 -17.40 -7.66 0.08
N ALA A 186 -17.09 -6.69 -0.75
CA ALA A 186 -18.00 -5.61 -1.10
C ALA A 186 -19.20 -6.15 -1.91
N ALA A 187 -18.94 -6.97 -2.94
CA ALA A 187 -19.98 -7.53 -3.80
C ALA A 187 -21.02 -8.36 -3.03
N GLN A 188 -20.61 -9.09 -2.00
CA GLN A 188 -21.52 -9.88 -1.15
C GLN A 188 -22.54 -9.03 -0.37
N GLN A 189 -22.30 -7.73 -0.23
CA GLN A 189 -23.18 -6.80 0.46
C GLN A 189 -24.07 -6.01 -0.52
N MET A 190 -24.02 -6.31 -1.82
CA MET A 190 -24.63 -5.52 -2.89
C MET A 190 -25.66 -6.33 -3.66
N THR A 191 -26.66 -5.64 -4.16
CA THR A 191 -27.57 -6.16 -5.18
C THR A 191 -26.91 -6.11 -6.57
N MET A 192 -27.47 -6.84 -7.54
CA MET A 192 -26.98 -6.78 -8.93
C MET A 192 -27.03 -5.36 -9.50
N ALA A 193 -28.08 -4.59 -9.21
CA ALA A 193 -28.21 -3.21 -9.66
C ALA A 193 -27.12 -2.28 -9.07
N GLU A 194 -26.73 -2.47 -7.82
CA GLU A 194 -25.63 -1.73 -7.21
C GLU A 194 -24.26 -2.13 -7.79
N ILE A 195 -24.08 -3.40 -8.17
CA ILE A 195 -22.86 -3.85 -8.88
C ILE A 195 -22.79 -3.20 -10.27
N ASP A 196 -23.90 -3.18 -11.02
CA ASP A 196 -23.98 -2.52 -12.33
C ASP A 196 -23.68 -1.01 -12.21
N GLU A 197 -24.21 -0.35 -11.17
CA GLU A 197 -23.90 1.05 -10.87
C GLU A 197 -22.40 1.24 -10.60
N ALA A 198 -21.80 0.35 -9.80
CA ALA A 198 -20.38 0.44 -9.48
C ALA A 198 -19.49 0.24 -10.71
N GLU A 199 -19.80 -0.73 -11.60
CA GLU A 199 -19.06 -0.94 -12.84
C GLU A 199 -19.21 0.27 -13.80
N HIS A 200 -20.38 0.89 -13.85
CA HIS A 200 -20.56 2.14 -14.61
C HIS A 200 -19.66 3.26 -14.09
N LYS A 201 -19.58 3.44 -12.77
CA LYS A 201 -18.66 4.40 -12.14
C LYS A 201 -17.16 4.09 -12.41
N VAL A 202 -16.80 2.81 -12.51
CA VAL A 202 -15.43 2.39 -12.92
C VAL A 202 -15.14 2.86 -14.35
N GLU A 203 -16.06 2.65 -15.30
CA GLU A 203 -15.86 3.08 -16.68
C GLU A 203 -15.85 4.62 -16.81
N GLU A 204 -16.72 5.32 -16.10
CA GLU A 204 -16.68 6.80 -16.05
C GLU A 204 -15.34 7.31 -15.51
N TRP A 205 -14.80 6.65 -14.48
CA TRP A 205 -13.49 7.03 -13.92
C TRP A 205 -12.38 6.82 -14.95
N LYS A 206 -12.37 5.67 -15.63
CA LYS A 206 -11.38 5.36 -16.67
C LYS A 206 -11.43 6.36 -17.82
N ILE A 207 -12.61 6.71 -18.29
CA ILE A 207 -12.79 7.71 -19.38
C ILE A 207 -12.20 9.06 -18.95
N ARG A 208 -12.53 9.55 -17.75
CA ARG A 208 -12.01 10.82 -17.24
C ARG A 208 -10.49 10.89 -17.08
N HIS A 209 -9.84 9.73 -16.90
CA HIS A 209 -8.40 9.65 -16.67
C HIS A 209 -7.63 9.05 -17.86
N HIS A 210 -8.30 8.76 -18.99
CA HIS A 210 -7.65 8.22 -20.19
C HIS A 210 -6.64 9.21 -20.77
N ASP A 211 -6.99 10.48 -20.83
CA ASP A 211 -6.16 11.53 -21.43
C ASP A 211 -4.91 11.90 -20.60
N GLN A 212 -4.74 11.28 -19.43
CA GLN A 212 -3.55 11.48 -18.58
C GLN A 212 -2.46 10.42 -18.82
N GLN A 213 -2.68 9.48 -19.74
CA GLN A 213 -1.74 8.39 -20.07
C GLN A 213 -0.87 8.66 -21.32
N ASP A 214 -1.20 9.68 -22.11
CA ASP A 214 -0.46 10.15 -23.28
C ASP A 214 0.46 11.34 -22.90
#